data_f1cb111858f39be95dc9a482b478c22f
#
_entry.id   f1cb111858f39be95dc9a482b478c22f
#
_cell.length_a   1.000
_cell.length_b   1.000
_cell.length_c   1.000
_cell.angle_alpha   90.00
_cell.angle_beta   90.00
_cell.angle_gamma   90.00
#
_symmetry.space_group_name_H-M   'P 1'
#
loop_
_entity.id
_entity.type
_entity.pdbx_description
1 polymer ?
#
loop_
_entity_poly.entity_id
_entity_poly.type
_entity_poly.pdbx_seq_one_letter_code
_entity_poly.pdbx_strand_id
1 'polypeptide(L)'
;MKNYEYNPDDHKFKTLGEFKFYLNTGWNLGFEYNGVEYGIEGHNNSCDIWIYNTKDIAEGITLEQTLDFEFDGVKLRDFITTDDVEIIERIM
;
A
#
# COMPACT_ATOMS: atom_id res chain seq x y z
N MET A 1 20.95 6.72 5.23
CA MET A 1 19.62 6.18 4.90
C MET A 1 18.54 7.02 5.58
N LYS A 2 17.51 7.36 4.85
CA LYS A 2 16.39 8.11 5.41
C LYS A 2 15.43 7.15 6.13
N ASN A 3 15.10 7.42 7.38
CA ASN A 3 14.15 6.65 8.15
C ASN A 3 12.82 7.38 8.22
N TYR A 4 11.74 6.63 8.11
CA TYR A 4 10.40 7.15 8.31
C TYR A 4 9.88 6.63 9.64
N GLU A 5 9.43 7.54 10.48
CA GLU A 5 8.86 7.17 11.76
C GLU A 5 7.45 6.64 11.56
N TYR A 6 7.17 5.50 12.21
CA TYR A 6 5.81 4.98 12.26
C TYR A 6 4.99 5.83 13.22
N ASN A 7 3.90 6.40 12.69
CA ASN A 7 2.96 7.15 13.50
C ASN A 7 1.58 6.51 13.34
N PRO A 8 1.05 5.84 14.37
CA PRO A 8 -0.25 5.16 14.27
C PRO A 8 -1.43 6.10 14.05
N ASP A 9 -1.24 7.41 14.28
CA ASP A 9 -2.28 8.40 14.02
C ASP A 9 -2.29 8.88 12.57
N ASP A 10 -1.29 8.51 11.77
CA ASP A 10 -1.26 8.86 10.35
C ASP A 10 -2.16 7.90 9.57
N HIS A 11 -3.17 8.45 8.93
CA HIS A 11 -4.14 7.68 8.13
C HIS A 11 -3.81 7.66 6.65
N LYS A 12 -2.70 8.26 6.26
CA LYS A 12 -2.22 8.27 4.88
C LYS A 12 -0.70 8.38 4.84
N PHE A 13 -0.11 8.05 3.70
CA PHE A 13 1.30 8.28 3.46
C PHE A 13 1.49 9.72 2.98
N LYS A 14 2.53 10.37 3.47
CA LYS A 14 2.80 11.76 3.11
C LYS A 14 3.40 11.89 1.71
N THR A 15 4.20 10.90 1.31
CA THR A 15 4.86 10.89 0.00
C THR A 15 4.91 9.48 -0.56
N LEU A 16 5.12 9.37 -1.87
CA LEU A 16 5.38 8.07 -2.49
C LEU A 16 6.66 7.43 -1.96
N GLY A 17 7.65 8.24 -1.62
CA GLY A 17 8.89 7.73 -1.03
C GLY A 17 8.64 7.00 0.29
N GLU A 18 7.77 7.53 1.13
CA GLU A 18 7.39 6.88 2.38
C GLU A 18 6.70 5.54 2.09
N PHE A 19 5.74 5.53 1.18
CA PHE A 19 5.06 4.31 0.79
C PHE A 19 6.01 3.25 0.26
N LYS A 20 6.92 3.63 -0.64
CA LYS A 20 7.93 2.72 -1.20
C LYS A 20 8.85 2.17 -0.11
N PHE A 21 9.21 3.00 0.86
CA PHE A 21 10.06 2.58 1.97
C PHE A 21 9.41 1.42 2.75
N TYR A 22 8.14 1.56 3.10
CA TYR A 22 7.44 0.51 3.83
C TYR A 22 7.39 -0.79 3.04
N LEU A 23 7.04 -0.74 1.76
CA LEU A 23 6.97 -1.95 0.95
C LEU A 23 8.35 -2.59 0.74
N ASN A 24 9.38 -1.78 0.50
CA ASN A 24 10.74 -2.29 0.31
C ASN A 24 11.34 -2.91 1.57
N THR A 25 10.84 -2.57 2.73
CA THR A 25 11.31 -3.12 4.00
C THR A 25 10.44 -4.24 4.53
N GLY A 26 9.49 -4.73 3.72
CA GLY A 26 8.71 -5.92 4.04
C GLY A 26 7.48 -5.70 4.90
N TRP A 27 6.98 -4.47 4.97
CA TRP A 27 5.76 -4.19 5.73
C TRP A 27 4.52 -4.70 5.02
N ASN A 28 3.55 -5.11 5.82
CA ASN A 28 2.20 -5.40 5.35
C ASN A 28 1.34 -4.17 5.59
N LEU A 29 0.67 -3.71 4.56
CA LEU A 29 -0.14 -2.50 4.62
C LEU A 29 -1.59 -2.83 4.33
N GLY A 30 -2.48 -2.25 5.13
CA GLY A 30 -3.92 -2.33 4.89
C GLY A 30 -4.47 -0.94 4.69
N PHE A 31 -5.36 -0.77 3.73
CA PHE A 31 -5.98 0.52 3.49
C PHE A 31 -7.39 0.36 2.95
N GLU A 32 -8.21 1.40 3.19
CA GLU A 32 -9.56 1.48 2.63
C GLU A 32 -9.59 2.55 1.55
N TYR A 33 -10.18 2.19 0.42
CA TYR A 33 -10.37 3.10 -0.70
C TYR A 33 -11.74 2.81 -1.33
N ASN A 34 -12.57 3.85 -1.44
CA ASN A 34 -13.93 3.75 -1.98
C ASN A 34 -14.76 2.65 -1.31
N GLY A 35 -14.63 2.50 0.02
CA GLY A 35 -15.40 1.55 0.80
C GLY A 35 -14.92 0.11 0.73
N VAL A 36 -13.78 -0.15 0.09
CA VAL A 36 -13.19 -1.48 -0.01
C VAL A 36 -11.87 -1.52 0.74
N GLU A 37 -11.65 -2.55 1.54
CA GLU A 37 -10.41 -2.76 2.26
C GLU A 37 -9.47 -3.64 1.46
N TYR A 38 -8.27 -3.12 1.21
CA TYR A 38 -7.21 -3.82 0.48
C TYR A 38 -6.02 -4.07 1.39
N GLY A 39 -5.25 -5.09 1.07
CA GLY A 39 -3.97 -5.34 1.70
C GLY A 39 -2.88 -5.45 0.67
N ILE A 40 -1.68 -5.00 1.02
CA ILE A 40 -0.47 -5.17 0.21
C ILE A 40 0.62 -5.70 1.12
N GLU A 41 1.21 -6.82 0.72
CA GLU A 41 2.36 -7.39 1.41
C GLU A 41 3.61 -7.15 0.59
N GLY A 42 4.59 -6.46 1.19
CA GLY A 42 5.88 -6.25 0.57
C GLY A 42 6.83 -7.40 0.84
N HIS A 43 7.46 -7.89 -0.21
CA HIS A 43 8.54 -8.87 -0.13
C HIS A 43 9.80 -8.25 -0.72
N ASN A 44 10.89 -8.98 -0.64
CA ASN A 44 12.12 -8.57 -1.32
C ASN A 44 11.90 -8.65 -2.83
N ASN A 45 11.78 -7.49 -3.48
CA ASN A 45 11.58 -7.32 -4.93
C ASN A 45 10.19 -7.68 -5.47
N SER A 46 9.20 -7.92 -4.62
CA SER A 46 7.85 -8.21 -5.10
C SER A 46 6.78 -7.78 -4.11
N CYS A 47 5.55 -7.70 -4.59
CA CYS A 47 4.39 -7.36 -3.78
C CYS A 47 3.22 -8.25 -4.11
N ASP A 48 2.39 -8.53 -3.10
CA ASP A 48 1.12 -9.22 -3.28
C ASP A 48 0.01 -8.28 -2.87
N ILE A 49 -1.10 -8.30 -3.58
CA ILE A 49 -2.27 -7.44 -3.32
C ILE A 49 -3.50 -8.31 -3.15
N TRP A 50 -4.30 -8.03 -2.14
CA TRP A 50 -5.56 -8.74 -1.93
C TRP A 50 -6.67 -7.80 -1.46
N ILE A 51 -7.90 -8.27 -1.59
CA ILE A 51 -9.07 -7.65 -1.00
C ILE A 51 -9.40 -8.44 0.27
N TYR A 52 -9.52 -7.76 1.40
CA TYR A 52 -9.80 -8.42 2.68
C TYR A 52 -11.04 -9.30 2.61
N ASN A 53 -10.91 -10.50 3.17
CA ASN A 53 -11.97 -11.51 3.27
C ASN A 53 -12.51 -12.00 1.93
N THR A 54 -11.81 -11.72 0.82
CA THR A 54 -12.23 -12.20 -0.49
C THR A 54 -11.15 -12.99 -1.20
N LYS A 55 -10.20 -12.33 -1.83
CA LYS A 55 -9.22 -13.03 -2.67
C LYS A 55 -7.98 -12.20 -2.92
N ASP A 56 -6.93 -12.87 -3.36
CA ASP A 56 -5.76 -12.23 -3.91
C ASP A 56 -6.08 -11.72 -5.32
N ILE A 57 -5.69 -10.48 -5.61
CA ILE A 57 -5.92 -9.86 -6.90
C ILE A 57 -4.64 -9.64 -7.70
N ALA A 58 -3.48 -9.74 -7.06
CA ALA A 58 -2.18 -9.73 -7.73
C ALA A 58 -1.15 -10.41 -6.82
N GLU A 59 -0.24 -11.19 -7.40
CA GLU A 59 0.82 -11.87 -6.67
C GLU A 59 2.14 -11.72 -7.39
N GLY A 60 3.20 -11.48 -6.61
CA GLY A 60 4.57 -11.48 -7.14
C GLY A 60 4.85 -10.38 -8.16
N ILE A 61 4.15 -9.25 -8.09
CA ILE A 61 4.38 -8.13 -8.99
C ILE A 61 5.46 -7.21 -8.43
N THR A 62 6.09 -6.42 -9.29
CA THR A 62 7.12 -5.49 -8.85
C THR A 62 6.51 -4.30 -8.10
N LEU A 63 7.36 -3.54 -7.40
CA LEU A 63 6.92 -2.32 -6.75
C LEU A 63 6.33 -1.33 -7.78
N GLU A 64 6.98 -1.18 -8.93
CA GLU A 64 6.47 -0.28 -9.96
C GLU A 64 5.13 -0.76 -10.52
N GLN A 65 4.96 -2.06 -10.73
CA GLN A 65 3.67 -2.62 -11.13
C GLN A 65 2.60 -2.40 -10.05
N THR A 66 2.98 -2.46 -8.78
CA THR A 66 2.07 -2.18 -7.68
C THR A 66 1.61 -0.73 -7.70
N LEU A 67 2.53 0.20 -7.94
CA LEU A 67 2.20 1.63 -8.04
C LEU A 67 1.29 1.94 -9.22
N ASP A 68 1.40 1.18 -10.31
CA ASP A 68 0.57 1.34 -11.50
C ASP A 68 -0.69 0.47 -11.49
N PHE A 69 -0.85 -0.37 -10.48
CA PHE A 69 -2.03 -1.20 -10.35
C PHE A 69 -3.26 -0.32 -10.14
N GLU A 70 -4.34 -0.62 -10.86
CA GLU A 70 -5.57 0.16 -10.78
C GLU A 70 -6.52 -0.41 -9.74
N PHE A 71 -6.95 0.44 -8.82
CA PHE A 71 -7.94 0.15 -7.81
C PHE A 71 -9.18 0.97 -8.15
N ASP A 72 -10.25 0.31 -8.53
CA ASP A 72 -11.47 0.99 -8.97
C ASP A 72 -11.17 2.01 -10.10
N GLY A 73 -10.29 1.62 -11.02
CA GLY A 73 -9.94 2.42 -12.19
C GLY A 73 -8.90 3.51 -11.97
N VAL A 74 -8.33 3.61 -10.77
CA VAL A 74 -7.35 4.64 -10.43
C VAL A 74 -6.04 3.98 -9.99
N LYS A 75 -4.91 4.43 -10.52
CA LYS A 75 -3.61 3.89 -10.15
C LYS A 75 -3.29 4.20 -8.69
N LEU A 76 -2.68 3.23 -8.01
CA LEU A 76 -2.29 3.37 -6.62
C LEU A 76 -1.48 4.65 -6.37
N ARG A 77 -0.50 4.92 -7.24
CA ARG A 77 0.34 6.13 -7.11
C ARG A 77 -0.45 7.44 -7.13
N ASP A 78 -1.64 7.43 -7.72
CA ASP A 78 -2.44 8.64 -7.87
C ASP A 78 -3.32 8.94 -6.65
N PHE A 79 -3.53 7.97 -5.76
CA PHE A 79 -4.39 8.21 -4.59
C PHE A 79 -3.75 7.87 -3.24
N ILE A 80 -2.67 7.10 -3.20
CA ILE A 80 -2.14 6.57 -1.92
C ILE A 80 -1.64 7.66 -0.96
N THR A 81 -1.35 8.85 -1.48
CA THR A 81 -0.91 9.98 -0.66
C THR A 81 -1.99 11.04 -0.47
N THR A 82 -3.21 10.76 -0.91
CA THR A 82 -4.34 11.70 -0.84
C THR A 82 -5.24 11.39 0.34
N ASP A 83 -6.20 12.26 0.59
CA ASP A 83 -7.22 12.05 1.63
C ASP A 83 -8.31 11.07 1.21
N ASP A 84 -8.28 10.57 -0.03
CA ASP A 84 -9.24 9.58 -0.52
C ASP A 84 -9.01 8.19 0.04
N VAL A 85 -7.85 7.96 0.65
CA VAL A 85 -7.46 6.67 1.22
C VAL A 85 -7.29 6.79 2.72
N GLU A 86 -7.67 5.73 3.44
CA GLU A 86 -7.40 5.62 4.86
C GLU A 86 -6.49 4.42 5.10
N ILE A 87 -5.34 4.65 5.70
CA ILE A 87 -4.42 3.57 6.07
C ILE A 87 -4.92 2.96 7.38
N ILE A 88 -5.28 1.68 7.31
CA ILE A 88 -5.86 0.96 8.43
C ILE A 88 -4.79 0.24 9.23
N GLU A 89 -3.75 -0.27 8.55
CA GLU A 89 -2.81 -1.18 9.14
C GLU A 89 -1.42 -1.02 8.55
N ARG A 90 -0.42 -1.05 9.42
CA ARG A 90 0.99 -1.10 9.05
C ARG A 90 1.64 -2.12 9.98
N ILE A 91 1.92 -3.32 9.47
CA ILE A 91 2.49 -4.42 10.26
C ILE A 91 3.75 -4.93 9.58
N MET A 92 4.78 -5.07 10.36
CA MET A 92 6.04 -5.64 9.88
C MET A 92 6.11 -7.15 10.19
#